data_7259a4123b96c3f1c5b9073161852244
#
_entry.id   7259a4123b96c3f1c5b9073161852244
#
_cell.length_a   1.000
_cell.length_b   1.000
_cell.length_c   1.000
_cell.angle_alpha   90.00
_cell.angle_beta   90.00
_cell.angle_gamma   90.00
#
_symmetry.space_group_name_H-M   'P 1'
#
loop_
_entity.id
_entity.type
_entity.pdbx_description
1 polymer ?
#
loop_
_entity_poly.entity_id
_entity_poly.type
_entity_poly.pdbx_seq_one_letter_code
_entity_poly.pdbx_strand_id
1 'polypeptide(L)'
;TIISIYFGMDLRTVGDMGELPSTLPIFLMPDLPLNLDTLQIIFPYSLTLMAVGLLESLMTATIVDDLTDTPSNKNRECMGQGVANIVSGFFGGMAGCAMIGQSVINIKSGGRGRLSTLFAGLFLLFLLLVLGDWVRQIPMAALVAVMIMVSIGTFSWSSFKNLRTHPKTSSLVMITTVIVVVITHDLAKGVFVGVLTSSLFFARRVSRLLKIESHLSENKEERTYKVYGQVFF
;
A
#
# COMPACT_ATOMS: atom_id res chain seq x y z
N THR A 1 14.94 -17.16 -18.92
CA THR A 1 16.15 -16.41 -19.32
C THR A 1 17.14 -17.29 -20.06
N ILE A 2 17.67 -18.39 -19.45
CA ILE A 2 18.67 -19.25 -20.09
C ILE A 2 18.14 -19.86 -21.41
N ILE A 3 16.91 -20.36 -21.38
CA ILE A 3 16.25 -20.92 -22.58
C ILE A 3 16.07 -19.84 -23.67
N SER A 4 15.64 -18.64 -23.30
CA SER A 4 15.45 -17.52 -24.22
C SER A 4 16.76 -17.08 -24.89
N ILE A 5 17.85 -17.03 -24.13
CA ILE A 5 19.19 -16.69 -24.64
C ILE A 5 19.70 -17.81 -25.57
N TYR A 6 19.49 -19.07 -25.16
CA TYR A 6 19.96 -20.22 -25.95
C TYR A 6 19.25 -20.40 -27.30
N PHE A 7 17.93 -20.13 -27.32
CA PHE A 7 17.11 -20.21 -28.55
C PHE A 7 17.09 -18.90 -29.36
N GLY A 8 17.80 -17.86 -28.95
CA GLY A 8 17.86 -16.58 -29.66
C GLY A 8 16.49 -15.94 -29.87
N MET A 9 15.56 -16.12 -28.92
CA MET A 9 14.22 -15.54 -29.02
C MET A 9 14.32 -14.03 -28.86
N ASP A 10 13.78 -13.29 -29.83
CA ASP A 10 13.68 -11.82 -29.82
C ASP A 10 12.57 -11.37 -28.85
N LEU A 11 12.89 -11.41 -27.55
CA LEU A 11 11.99 -11.00 -26.47
C LEU A 11 12.48 -9.68 -25.89
N ARG A 12 11.55 -8.77 -25.60
CA ARG A 12 11.88 -7.56 -24.87
C ARG A 12 12.55 -7.88 -23.54
N THR A 13 13.70 -7.28 -23.33
CA THR A 13 14.51 -7.44 -22.11
C THR A 13 14.36 -6.23 -21.20
N VAL A 14 14.89 -6.35 -19.97
CA VAL A 14 14.95 -5.23 -19.03
C VAL A 14 15.79 -4.07 -19.60
N GLY A 15 16.84 -4.37 -20.36
CA GLY A 15 17.68 -3.37 -21.01
C GLY A 15 16.94 -2.53 -22.07
N ASP A 16 15.91 -3.09 -22.70
CA ASP A 16 15.09 -2.38 -23.69
C ASP A 16 14.11 -1.37 -23.07
N MET A 17 13.89 -1.47 -21.75
CA MET A 17 12.99 -0.57 -21.02
C MET A 17 13.68 0.71 -20.53
N GLY A 18 15.00 0.72 -20.48
CA GLY A 18 15.80 1.86 -20.06
C GLY A 18 17.20 1.45 -19.59
N GLU A 19 18.06 2.44 -19.46
CA GLU A 19 19.42 2.21 -18.95
C GLU A 19 19.38 1.99 -17.44
N LEU A 20 19.97 0.88 -16.98
CA LEU A 20 20.18 0.63 -15.57
C LEU A 20 21.32 1.50 -15.04
N PRO A 21 21.21 2.08 -13.84
CA PRO A 21 22.29 2.85 -13.25
C PRO A 21 23.53 1.98 -13.06
N SER A 22 24.64 2.42 -13.59
CA SER A 22 25.95 1.77 -13.48
C SER A 22 26.84 2.37 -12.38
N THR A 23 26.37 3.44 -11.72
CA THR A 23 27.10 4.17 -10.69
C THR A 23 26.39 4.10 -9.36
N LEU A 24 27.15 4.27 -8.28
CA LEU A 24 26.58 4.44 -6.95
C LEU A 24 25.67 5.67 -6.89
N PRO A 25 24.62 5.66 -6.08
CA PRO A 25 23.79 6.83 -5.87
C PRO A 25 24.63 8.00 -5.37
N ILE A 26 24.56 9.13 -6.06
CA ILE A 26 25.30 10.34 -5.72
C ILE A 26 24.36 11.24 -4.92
N PHE A 27 24.88 11.85 -3.87
CA PHE A 27 24.13 12.85 -3.11
C PHE A 27 23.86 14.06 -4.01
N LEU A 28 22.59 14.33 -4.24
CA LEU A 28 22.12 15.44 -5.07
C LEU A 28 21.34 16.40 -4.21
N MET A 29 21.79 17.66 -4.16
CA MET A 29 20.99 18.74 -3.63
C MET A 29 20.26 19.36 -4.84
N PRO A 30 18.92 19.23 -4.94
CA PRO A 30 18.22 19.79 -6.09
C PRO A 30 18.32 21.31 -6.07
N ASP A 31 18.84 21.89 -7.15
CA ASP A 31 18.92 23.34 -7.33
C ASP A 31 17.55 23.86 -7.79
N LEU A 32 16.62 23.95 -6.84
CA LEU A 32 15.25 24.38 -7.07
C LEU A 32 15.00 25.72 -6.37
N PRO A 33 14.35 26.68 -7.03
CA PRO A 33 13.94 27.90 -6.38
C PRO A 33 12.90 27.57 -5.28
N LEU A 34 13.22 27.91 -4.04
CA LEU A 34 12.33 27.72 -2.89
C LEU A 34 11.25 28.81 -2.88
N ASN A 35 10.40 28.80 -3.90
CA ASN A 35 9.28 29.72 -4.07
C ASN A 35 7.95 29.04 -3.74
N LEU A 36 6.95 29.84 -3.42
CA LEU A 36 5.56 29.37 -3.20
C LEU A 36 5.01 28.61 -4.40
N ASP A 37 5.36 29.00 -5.61
CA ASP A 37 4.91 28.35 -6.84
C ASP A 37 5.44 26.92 -6.94
N THR A 38 6.71 26.71 -6.61
CA THR A 38 7.34 25.39 -6.55
C THR A 38 6.63 24.50 -5.50
N LEU A 39 6.34 25.08 -4.34
CA LEU A 39 5.63 24.36 -3.28
C LEU A 39 4.20 23.96 -3.71
N GLN A 40 3.48 24.87 -4.39
CA GLN A 40 2.13 24.58 -4.89
C GLN A 40 2.11 23.44 -5.93
N ILE A 41 3.16 23.32 -6.74
CA ILE A 41 3.29 22.24 -7.71
C ILE A 41 3.61 20.91 -7.01
N ILE A 42 4.55 20.90 -6.07
CA ILE A 42 5.06 19.67 -5.44
C ILE A 42 4.09 19.13 -4.38
N PHE A 43 3.43 20.01 -3.63
CA PHE A 43 2.63 19.64 -2.46
C PHE A 43 1.51 18.62 -2.74
N PRO A 44 0.67 18.76 -3.79
CA PRO A 44 -0.38 17.76 -4.05
C PRO A 44 0.19 16.38 -4.40
N TYR A 45 1.31 16.31 -5.12
CA TYR A 45 1.96 15.05 -5.45
C TYR A 45 2.58 14.40 -4.21
N SER A 46 3.29 15.16 -3.39
CA SER A 46 3.90 14.64 -2.16
C SER A 46 2.85 14.20 -1.15
N LEU A 47 1.73 14.91 -1.02
CA LEU A 47 0.61 14.54 -0.17
C LEU A 47 -0.03 13.22 -0.63
N THR A 48 -0.22 13.06 -1.93
CA THR A 48 -0.78 11.83 -2.53
C THR A 48 0.15 10.64 -2.31
N LEU A 49 1.44 10.81 -2.59
CA LEU A 49 2.45 9.76 -2.37
C LEU A 49 2.57 9.39 -0.89
N MET A 50 2.54 10.38 0.01
CA MET A 50 2.52 10.16 1.45
C MET A 50 1.29 9.33 1.87
N ALA A 51 0.10 9.71 1.44
CA ALA A 51 -1.13 9.03 1.83
C ALA A 51 -1.15 7.58 1.35
N VAL A 52 -0.83 7.33 0.08
CA VAL A 52 -0.78 5.99 -0.49
C VAL A 52 0.34 5.16 0.13
N GLY A 53 1.56 5.70 0.22
CA GLY A 53 2.71 4.98 0.76
C GLY A 53 2.56 4.61 2.23
N LEU A 54 2.01 5.50 3.07
CA LEU A 54 1.74 5.18 4.47
C LEU A 54 0.62 4.15 4.63
N LEU A 55 -0.47 4.27 3.86
CA LEU A 55 -1.55 3.28 3.91
C LEU A 55 -1.03 1.89 3.52
N GLU A 56 -0.28 1.77 2.44
CA GLU A 56 0.27 0.50 1.98
C GLU A 56 1.25 -0.08 3.00
N SER A 57 2.15 0.74 3.55
CA SER A 57 3.11 0.33 4.58
C SER A 57 2.42 -0.14 5.86
N LEU A 58 1.38 0.57 6.33
CA LEU A 58 0.63 0.20 7.52
C LEU A 58 -0.20 -1.07 7.33
N MET A 59 -0.79 -1.25 6.14
CA MET A 59 -1.48 -2.50 5.78
C MET A 59 -0.49 -3.67 5.73
N THR A 60 0.66 -3.48 5.11
CA THR A 60 1.74 -4.49 5.08
C THR A 60 2.19 -4.84 6.48
N ALA A 61 2.43 -3.84 7.34
CA ALA A 61 2.82 -4.07 8.73
C ALA A 61 1.75 -4.83 9.53
N THR A 62 0.47 -4.61 9.24
CA THR A 62 -0.62 -5.36 9.88
C THR A 62 -0.64 -6.82 9.43
N ILE A 63 -0.50 -7.07 8.12
CA ILE A 63 -0.43 -8.43 7.58
C ILE A 63 0.80 -9.19 8.11
N VAL A 64 1.93 -8.49 8.25
CA VAL A 64 3.15 -9.05 8.83
C VAL A 64 2.96 -9.40 10.30
N ASP A 65 2.32 -8.53 11.08
CA ASP A 65 1.99 -8.77 12.48
C ASP A 65 1.12 -10.04 12.64
N ASP A 66 0.08 -10.16 11.79
CA ASP A 66 -0.82 -11.31 11.79
C ASP A 66 -0.09 -12.62 11.41
N LEU A 67 0.86 -12.56 10.46
CA LEU A 67 1.62 -13.74 10.04
C LEU A 67 2.72 -14.16 11.03
N THR A 68 3.17 -13.24 11.87
CA THR A 68 4.29 -13.47 12.80
C THR A 68 3.87 -13.53 14.26
N ASP A 69 2.59 -13.27 14.56
CA ASP A 69 2.04 -13.13 15.90
C ASP A 69 2.83 -12.11 16.77
N THR A 70 3.35 -11.06 16.14
CA THR A 70 4.15 -10.04 16.83
C THR A 70 3.62 -8.64 16.54
N PRO A 71 3.19 -7.86 17.57
CA PRO A 71 2.68 -6.51 17.35
C PRO A 71 3.80 -5.55 16.99
N SER A 72 3.62 -4.76 15.95
CA SER A 72 4.52 -3.69 15.55
C SER A 72 4.01 -2.32 15.97
N ASN A 73 4.95 -1.40 16.21
CA ASN A 73 4.62 0.00 16.52
C ASN A 73 4.42 0.79 15.23
N LYS A 74 3.15 1.04 14.87
CA LYS A 74 2.76 1.72 13.62
C LYS A 74 3.30 3.15 13.53
N ASN A 75 3.39 3.87 14.66
CA ASN A 75 3.96 5.23 14.66
C ASN A 75 5.45 5.21 14.31
N ARG A 76 6.18 4.22 14.83
CA ARG A 76 7.60 4.06 14.52
C ARG A 76 7.83 3.66 13.07
N GLU A 77 6.92 2.88 12.51
CA GLU A 77 6.92 2.53 11.07
C GLU A 77 6.73 3.75 10.20
N CYS A 78 5.72 4.59 10.48
CA CYS A 78 5.50 5.84 9.77
C CYS A 78 6.72 6.79 9.83
N MET A 79 7.34 6.92 11.00
CA MET A 79 8.56 7.75 11.15
C MET A 79 9.72 7.16 10.34
N GLY A 80 9.92 5.85 10.42
CA GLY A 80 10.97 5.16 9.66
C GLY A 80 10.80 5.33 8.15
N GLN A 81 9.58 5.19 7.66
CA GLN A 81 9.23 5.40 6.25
C GLN A 81 9.48 6.84 5.81
N GLY A 82 9.09 7.82 6.64
CA GLY A 82 9.34 9.23 6.36
C GLY A 82 10.83 9.55 6.24
N VAL A 83 11.63 9.11 7.21
CA VAL A 83 13.09 9.32 7.20
C VAL A 83 13.75 8.63 6.00
N ALA A 84 13.34 7.38 5.70
CA ALA A 84 13.86 6.63 4.56
C ALA A 84 13.59 7.36 3.23
N ASN A 85 12.38 7.89 3.05
CA ASN A 85 12.00 8.62 1.84
C ASN A 85 12.73 9.97 1.71
N ILE A 86 12.95 10.68 2.81
CA ILE A 86 13.77 11.92 2.82
C ILE A 86 15.19 11.58 2.37
N VAL A 87 15.81 10.57 2.98
CA VAL A 87 17.17 10.16 2.62
C VAL A 87 17.24 9.71 1.17
N SER A 88 16.29 8.86 0.72
CA SER A 88 16.24 8.41 -0.67
C SER A 88 16.11 9.57 -1.66
N GLY A 89 15.31 10.60 -1.33
CA GLY A 89 15.16 11.79 -2.16
C GLY A 89 16.46 12.55 -2.37
N PHE A 90 17.33 12.68 -1.34
CA PHE A 90 18.65 13.31 -1.48
C PHE A 90 19.62 12.49 -2.35
N PHE A 91 19.37 11.22 -2.54
CA PHE A 91 20.13 10.36 -3.46
C PHE A 91 19.45 10.19 -4.82
N GLY A 92 18.49 11.06 -5.15
CA GLY A 92 17.77 11.02 -6.43
C GLY A 92 16.80 9.85 -6.57
N GLY A 93 16.48 9.15 -5.47
CA GLY A 93 15.56 8.05 -5.46
C GLY A 93 14.09 8.50 -5.45
N MET A 94 13.22 7.65 -5.98
CA MET A 94 11.77 7.84 -5.89
C MET A 94 11.27 7.49 -4.49
N ALA A 95 10.12 8.06 -4.11
CA ALA A 95 9.44 7.66 -2.89
C ALA A 95 9.05 6.19 -2.95
N GLY A 96 9.33 5.45 -1.88
CA GLY A 96 9.04 4.03 -1.75
C GLY A 96 8.12 3.73 -0.57
N CYS A 97 7.50 2.55 -0.60
CA CYS A 97 6.68 2.03 0.48
C CYS A 97 6.90 0.52 0.66
N ALA A 98 6.41 -0.04 1.77
CA ALA A 98 6.48 -1.47 2.01
C ALA A 98 5.44 -2.20 1.17
N MET A 99 5.87 -3.17 0.36
CA MET A 99 4.98 -3.98 -0.48
C MET A 99 4.60 -5.28 0.22
N ILE A 100 3.32 -5.61 0.21
CA ILE A 100 2.76 -6.83 0.83
C ILE A 100 3.43 -8.10 0.27
N GLY A 101 3.50 -8.22 -1.07
CA GLY A 101 4.02 -9.42 -1.74
C GLY A 101 5.44 -9.76 -1.31
N GLN A 102 6.34 -8.81 -1.36
CA GLN A 102 7.76 -8.98 -1.01
C GLN A 102 7.93 -9.26 0.48
N SER A 103 7.17 -8.59 1.34
CA SER A 103 7.22 -8.80 2.78
C SER A 103 6.74 -10.21 3.16
N VAL A 104 5.64 -10.67 2.56
CA VAL A 104 5.11 -12.03 2.77
C VAL A 104 6.09 -13.10 2.28
N ILE A 105 6.73 -12.92 1.12
CA ILE A 105 7.75 -13.83 0.61
C ILE A 105 8.94 -13.89 1.58
N ASN A 106 9.41 -12.73 2.06
CA ASN A 106 10.52 -12.67 3.02
C ASN A 106 10.20 -13.47 4.30
N ILE A 107 8.98 -13.30 4.85
CA ILE A 107 8.55 -14.03 6.05
C ILE A 107 8.45 -15.54 5.79
N LYS A 108 7.82 -15.94 4.67
CA LYS A 108 7.70 -17.34 4.28
C LYS A 108 9.06 -18.01 4.05
N SER A 109 10.07 -17.24 3.63
CA SER A 109 11.46 -17.67 3.48
C SER A 109 12.24 -17.70 4.81
N GLY A 110 11.59 -17.38 5.94
CA GLY A 110 12.21 -17.42 7.27
C GLY A 110 12.81 -16.10 7.75
N GLY A 111 12.69 -15.01 6.97
CA GLY A 111 13.13 -13.68 7.38
C GLY A 111 12.29 -13.14 8.55
N ARG A 112 12.94 -12.82 9.68
CA ARG A 112 12.27 -12.33 10.90
C ARG A 112 12.81 -11.00 11.42
N GLY A 113 13.96 -10.58 10.93
CA GLY A 113 14.68 -9.42 11.45
C GLY A 113 14.95 -8.36 10.40
N ARG A 114 15.30 -7.17 10.88
CA ARG A 114 15.67 -6.03 10.01
C ARG A 114 16.90 -6.29 9.14
N LEU A 115 17.77 -7.23 9.57
CA LEU A 115 18.92 -7.65 8.77
C LEU A 115 18.49 -8.29 7.45
N SER A 116 17.37 -9.01 7.40
CA SER A 116 16.86 -9.61 6.17
C SER A 116 16.55 -8.55 5.09
N THR A 117 15.88 -7.47 5.47
CA THR A 117 15.57 -6.39 4.55
C THR A 117 16.78 -5.55 4.17
N LEU A 118 17.71 -5.33 5.11
CA LEU A 118 18.98 -4.67 4.82
C LEU A 118 19.80 -5.48 3.81
N PHE A 119 19.91 -6.79 4.02
CA PHE A 119 20.61 -7.69 3.09
C PHE A 119 19.94 -7.69 1.71
N ALA A 120 18.62 -7.70 1.64
CA ALA A 120 17.91 -7.62 0.38
C ALA A 120 18.22 -6.33 -0.39
N GLY A 121 18.27 -5.19 0.30
CA GLY A 121 18.64 -3.90 -0.29
C GLY A 121 20.10 -3.86 -0.77
N LEU A 122 21.03 -4.33 0.06
CA LEU A 122 22.46 -4.41 -0.31
C LEU A 122 22.68 -5.37 -1.47
N PHE A 123 22.00 -6.51 -1.48
CA PHE A 123 22.10 -7.48 -2.55
C PHE A 123 21.54 -6.95 -3.87
N LEU A 124 20.42 -6.20 -3.81
CA LEU A 124 19.88 -5.51 -4.98
C LEU A 124 20.88 -4.49 -5.55
N LEU A 125 21.50 -3.70 -4.68
CA LEU A 125 22.55 -2.75 -5.07
C LEU A 125 23.72 -3.46 -5.74
N PHE A 126 24.19 -4.58 -5.15
CA PHE A 126 25.24 -5.40 -5.71
C PHE A 126 24.85 -5.98 -7.09
N LEU A 127 23.63 -6.48 -7.23
CA LEU A 127 23.12 -6.99 -8.51
C LEU A 127 23.12 -5.91 -9.60
N LEU A 128 22.72 -4.69 -9.26
CA LEU A 128 22.67 -3.60 -10.23
C LEU A 128 24.05 -3.13 -10.65
N LEU A 129 24.99 -3.02 -9.69
CA LEU A 129 26.32 -2.47 -9.97
C LEU A 129 27.27 -3.49 -10.60
N VAL A 130 27.23 -4.74 -10.14
CA VAL A 130 28.20 -5.77 -10.57
C VAL A 130 27.63 -6.66 -11.66
N LEU A 131 26.36 -7.02 -11.56
CA LEU A 131 25.68 -7.93 -12.47
C LEU A 131 24.67 -7.21 -13.38
N GLY A 132 24.78 -5.88 -13.53
CA GLY A 132 23.87 -5.08 -14.34
C GLY A 132 23.69 -5.60 -15.77
N ASP A 133 24.77 -6.04 -16.41
CA ASP A 133 24.72 -6.58 -17.77
C ASP A 133 23.93 -7.89 -17.85
N TRP A 134 23.98 -8.72 -16.81
CA TRP A 134 23.17 -9.93 -16.72
C TRP A 134 21.70 -9.62 -16.43
N VAL A 135 21.45 -8.62 -15.57
CA VAL A 135 20.08 -8.16 -15.27
C VAL A 135 19.41 -7.57 -16.50
N ARG A 136 20.14 -6.84 -17.35
CA ARG A 136 19.64 -6.29 -18.61
C ARG A 136 19.13 -7.37 -19.56
N GLN A 137 19.70 -8.57 -19.55
CA GLN A 137 19.32 -9.69 -20.41
C GLN A 137 18.08 -10.44 -19.92
N ILE A 138 17.53 -10.11 -18.75
CA ILE A 138 16.33 -10.77 -18.24
C ILE A 138 15.13 -10.41 -19.13
N PRO A 139 14.45 -11.41 -19.72
CA PRO A 139 13.25 -11.13 -20.51
C PRO A 139 12.11 -10.59 -19.63
N MET A 140 11.42 -9.57 -20.11
CA MET A 140 10.25 -9.01 -19.42
C MET A 140 9.17 -10.05 -19.15
N ALA A 141 9.01 -11.02 -20.03
CA ALA A 141 8.08 -12.14 -19.85
C ALA A 141 8.35 -12.95 -18.56
N ALA A 142 9.63 -13.12 -18.18
CA ALA A 142 10.00 -13.82 -16.94
C ALA A 142 9.59 -13.00 -15.70
N LEU A 143 9.77 -11.68 -15.73
CA LEU A 143 9.35 -10.79 -14.64
C LEU A 143 7.83 -10.79 -14.50
N VAL A 144 7.11 -10.70 -15.61
CA VAL A 144 5.64 -10.78 -15.62
C VAL A 144 5.15 -12.11 -15.04
N ALA A 145 5.79 -13.23 -15.41
CA ALA A 145 5.44 -14.54 -14.85
C ALA A 145 5.62 -14.59 -13.32
N VAL A 146 6.71 -14.01 -12.81
CA VAL A 146 6.94 -13.90 -11.36
C VAL A 146 5.88 -13.03 -10.70
N MET A 147 5.54 -11.90 -11.32
CA MET A 147 4.48 -11.00 -10.81
C MET A 147 3.11 -11.69 -10.74
N ILE A 148 2.76 -12.47 -11.77
CA ILE A 148 1.52 -13.27 -11.78
C ILE A 148 1.54 -14.31 -10.65
N MET A 149 2.66 -15.03 -10.47
CA MET A 149 2.80 -16.02 -9.41
C MET A 149 2.67 -15.40 -8.01
N VAL A 150 3.29 -14.24 -7.79
CA VAL A 150 3.17 -13.48 -6.54
C VAL A 150 1.73 -13.04 -6.32
N SER A 151 1.06 -12.52 -7.36
CA SER A 151 -0.34 -12.08 -7.29
C SER A 151 -1.28 -13.22 -6.91
N ILE A 152 -1.11 -14.41 -7.49
CA ILE A 152 -1.88 -15.61 -7.13
C ILE A 152 -1.59 -16.04 -5.68
N GLY A 153 -0.32 -15.95 -5.25
CA GLY A 153 0.10 -16.35 -3.90
C GLY A 153 -0.33 -15.40 -2.78
N THR A 154 -0.51 -14.11 -3.09
CA THR A 154 -0.98 -13.09 -2.14
C THR A 154 -2.49 -12.91 -2.18
N PHE A 155 -3.15 -13.42 -3.22
CA PHE A 155 -4.59 -13.28 -3.35
C PHE A 155 -5.34 -14.11 -2.29
N SER A 156 -6.18 -13.43 -1.53
CA SER A 156 -7.01 -14.08 -0.50
C SER A 156 -8.28 -14.68 -1.12
N TRP A 157 -8.23 -15.95 -1.48
CA TRP A 157 -9.38 -16.69 -2.02
C TRP A 157 -10.58 -16.75 -1.05
N SER A 158 -10.30 -16.67 0.25
CA SER A 158 -11.35 -16.60 1.28
C SER A 158 -12.16 -15.31 1.21
N SER A 159 -11.60 -14.22 0.65
CA SER A 159 -12.32 -12.96 0.48
C SER A 159 -13.56 -13.09 -0.40
N PHE A 160 -13.53 -13.94 -1.44
CA PHE A 160 -14.72 -14.23 -2.25
C PHE A 160 -15.81 -14.93 -1.46
N LYS A 161 -15.44 -15.87 -0.59
CA LYS A 161 -16.38 -16.59 0.27
C LYS A 161 -16.97 -15.64 1.32
N ASN A 162 -16.14 -14.77 1.86
CA ASN A 162 -16.51 -13.78 2.87
C ASN A 162 -17.36 -12.63 2.30
N LEU A 163 -17.35 -12.39 0.98
CA LEU A 163 -18.20 -11.40 0.33
C LEU A 163 -19.69 -11.63 0.61
N ARG A 164 -20.09 -12.88 0.78
CA ARG A 164 -21.48 -13.27 1.10
C ARG A 164 -21.81 -13.19 2.59
N THR A 165 -20.81 -13.34 3.46
CA THR A 165 -20.97 -13.38 4.93
C THR A 165 -20.74 -12.06 5.60
N HIS A 166 -19.97 -11.15 4.99
CA HIS A 166 -19.71 -9.82 5.53
C HIS A 166 -20.88 -8.84 5.29
N PRO A 167 -20.98 -7.77 6.11
CA PRO A 167 -21.98 -6.74 5.94
C PRO A 167 -21.94 -6.18 4.52
N LYS A 168 -23.09 -6.08 3.86
CA LYS A 168 -23.22 -5.60 2.47
C LYS A 168 -22.50 -4.25 2.21
N THR A 169 -22.38 -3.41 3.23
CA THR A 169 -21.68 -2.12 3.17
C THR A 169 -20.17 -2.26 2.96
N SER A 170 -19.51 -3.17 3.68
CA SER A 170 -18.08 -3.44 3.50
C SER A 170 -17.77 -4.03 2.13
N SER A 171 -18.61 -4.97 1.69
CA SER A 171 -18.49 -5.58 0.36
C SER A 171 -18.66 -4.54 -0.76
N LEU A 172 -19.59 -3.59 -0.60
CA LEU A 172 -19.82 -2.53 -1.57
C LEU A 172 -18.61 -1.58 -1.64
N VAL A 173 -18.04 -1.18 -0.50
CA VAL A 173 -16.83 -0.34 -0.48
C VAL A 173 -15.68 -1.04 -1.21
N MET A 174 -15.46 -2.32 -0.92
CA MET A 174 -14.39 -3.10 -1.56
C MET A 174 -14.59 -3.17 -3.08
N ILE A 175 -15.78 -3.51 -3.55
CA ILE A 175 -16.09 -3.62 -4.98
C ILE A 175 -15.91 -2.25 -5.67
N THR A 176 -16.43 -1.18 -5.06
CA THR A 176 -16.30 0.18 -5.61
C THR A 176 -14.83 0.60 -5.74
N THR A 177 -14.03 0.35 -4.69
CA THR A 177 -12.59 0.65 -4.72
C THR A 177 -11.88 -0.11 -5.83
N VAL A 178 -12.13 -1.43 -5.96
CA VAL A 178 -11.52 -2.26 -7.01
C VAL A 178 -11.91 -1.77 -8.39
N ILE A 179 -13.20 -1.48 -8.64
CA ILE A 179 -13.67 -0.98 -9.92
C ILE A 179 -12.99 0.33 -10.28
N VAL A 180 -12.89 1.28 -9.34
CA VAL A 180 -12.25 2.57 -9.58
C VAL A 180 -10.77 2.38 -9.91
N VAL A 181 -10.03 1.54 -9.17
CA VAL A 181 -8.62 1.26 -9.44
C VAL A 181 -8.43 0.65 -10.83
N VAL A 182 -9.27 -0.32 -11.20
CA VAL A 182 -9.17 -1.00 -12.51
C VAL A 182 -9.49 -0.06 -13.67
N ILE A 183 -10.50 0.82 -13.53
CA ILE A 183 -10.89 1.74 -14.60
C ILE A 183 -9.89 2.91 -14.72
N THR A 184 -9.42 3.44 -13.59
CA THR A 184 -8.54 4.62 -13.60
C THR A 184 -7.06 4.27 -13.72
N HIS A 185 -6.70 2.99 -13.52
CA HIS A 185 -5.31 2.54 -13.37
C HIS A 185 -4.51 3.35 -12.34
N ASP A 186 -5.20 3.90 -11.34
CA ASP A 186 -4.65 4.82 -10.33
C ASP A 186 -5.09 4.38 -8.93
N LEU A 187 -4.13 3.86 -8.18
CA LEU A 187 -4.37 3.37 -6.82
C LEU A 187 -4.79 4.51 -5.87
N ALA A 188 -4.25 5.72 -6.06
CA ALA A 188 -4.57 6.86 -5.22
C ALA A 188 -6.04 7.28 -5.34
N LYS A 189 -6.58 7.30 -6.56
CA LYS A 189 -8.00 7.57 -6.80
C LYS A 189 -8.89 6.48 -6.19
N GLY A 190 -8.47 5.22 -6.31
CA GLY A 190 -9.17 4.10 -5.70
C GLY A 190 -9.24 4.20 -4.19
N VAL A 191 -8.12 4.48 -3.53
CA VAL A 191 -8.05 4.68 -2.07
C VAL A 191 -8.92 5.86 -1.63
N PHE A 192 -8.84 6.99 -2.32
CA PHE A 192 -9.64 8.18 -2.02
C PHE A 192 -11.15 7.88 -2.09
N VAL A 193 -11.62 7.26 -3.16
CA VAL A 193 -13.03 6.86 -3.32
C VAL A 193 -13.42 5.82 -2.26
N GLY A 194 -12.55 4.87 -1.95
CA GLY A 194 -12.77 3.87 -0.90
C GLY A 194 -12.96 4.51 0.47
N VAL A 195 -12.10 5.45 0.85
CA VAL A 195 -12.17 6.19 2.12
C VAL A 195 -13.45 7.03 2.19
N LEU A 196 -13.78 7.77 1.12
CA LEU A 196 -15.02 8.57 1.08
C LEU A 196 -16.27 7.70 1.21
N THR A 197 -16.33 6.59 0.46
CA THR A 197 -17.46 5.67 0.51
C THR A 197 -17.59 5.02 1.88
N SER A 198 -16.47 4.60 2.48
CA SER A 198 -16.42 4.04 3.82
C SER A 198 -16.88 5.05 4.88
N SER A 199 -16.44 6.30 4.79
CA SER A 199 -16.84 7.37 5.71
C SER A 199 -18.33 7.66 5.64
N LEU A 200 -18.93 7.68 4.46
CA LEU A 200 -20.38 7.85 4.28
C LEU A 200 -21.17 6.71 4.92
N PHE A 201 -20.75 5.47 4.73
CA PHE A 201 -21.40 4.33 5.37
C PHE A 201 -21.21 4.31 6.88
N PHE A 202 -20.04 4.72 7.36
CA PHE A 202 -19.77 4.85 8.78
C PHE A 202 -20.66 5.91 9.41
N ALA A 203 -20.74 7.11 8.84
CA ALA A 203 -21.62 8.19 9.30
C ALA A 203 -23.09 7.74 9.35
N ARG A 204 -23.56 7.04 8.30
CA ARG A 204 -24.92 6.48 8.27
C ARG A 204 -25.14 5.38 9.33
N ARG A 205 -24.13 4.60 9.67
CA ARG A 205 -24.20 3.57 10.70
C ARG A 205 -24.25 4.19 12.08
N VAL A 206 -23.43 5.21 12.33
CA VAL A 206 -23.39 5.94 13.60
C VAL A 206 -24.70 6.68 13.87
N SER A 207 -25.29 7.32 12.85
CA SER A 207 -26.56 8.01 13.00
C SER A 207 -27.74 7.09 13.40
N ARG A 208 -27.61 5.78 13.17
CA ARG A 208 -28.63 4.77 13.54
C ARG A 208 -28.40 4.14 14.92
N LEU A 209 -27.30 4.47 15.60
CA LEU A 209 -27.02 3.97 16.96
C LEU A 209 -27.84 4.68 18.03
N LEU A 210 -28.49 5.78 17.70
CA LEU A 210 -29.33 6.55 18.60
C LEU A 210 -30.70 5.88 18.66
N LYS A 211 -30.98 5.21 19.77
CA LYS A 211 -32.27 4.57 20.02
C LYS A 211 -32.98 5.36 21.12
N ILE A 212 -34.16 5.87 20.82
CA ILE A 212 -35.01 6.58 21.78
C ILE A 212 -36.15 5.65 22.17
N GLU A 213 -36.18 5.25 23.40
CA GLU A 213 -37.33 4.53 23.97
C GLU A 213 -38.14 5.47 24.81
N SER A 214 -39.44 5.50 24.57
CA SER A 214 -40.38 6.31 25.36
C SER A 214 -41.27 5.41 26.20
N HIS A 215 -41.27 5.63 27.50
CA HIS A 215 -42.17 4.95 28.45
C HIS A 215 -43.15 5.99 29.00
N LEU A 216 -44.42 5.66 28.94
CA LEU A 216 -45.48 6.43 29.56
C LEU A 216 -45.64 5.92 30.99
N SER A 217 -45.70 6.85 31.97
CA SER A 217 -45.98 6.49 33.36
C SER A 217 -47.38 5.87 33.50
N GLU A 218 -47.60 5.03 34.49
CA GLU A 218 -48.89 4.37 34.75
C GLU A 218 -50.05 5.37 34.92
N ASN A 219 -49.76 6.59 35.42
CA ASN A 219 -50.74 7.67 35.59
C ASN A 219 -50.98 8.48 34.29
N LYS A 220 -50.33 8.16 33.18
CA LYS A 220 -50.42 8.84 31.86
C LYS A 220 -50.06 10.37 31.86
N GLU A 221 -49.50 10.88 32.94
CA GLU A 221 -49.19 12.33 33.09
C GLU A 221 -47.75 12.66 32.69
N GLU A 222 -46.84 11.67 32.77
CA GLU A 222 -45.42 11.87 32.45
C GLU A 222 -44.93 10.88 31.39
N ARG A 223 -44.15 11.38 30.42
CA ARG A 223 -43.53 10.59 29.39
C ARG A 223 -42.01 10.66 29.52
N THR A 224 -41.40 9.57 29.96
CA THR A 224 -39.93 9.46 30.10
C THR A 224 -39.31 8.99 28.79
N TYR A 225 -38.39 9.78 28.24
CA TYR A 225 -37.60 9.39 27.08
C TYR A 225 -36.22 8.91 27.54
N LYS A 226 -35.91 7.64 27.30
CA LYS A 226 -34.57 7.11 27.49
C LYS A 226 -33.83 7.10 26.16
N VAL A 227 -32.73 7.84 26.10
CA VAL A 227 -31.88 7.89 24.90
C VAL A 227 -30.70 6.94 25.11
N TYR A 228 -30.63 5.92 24.27
CA TYR A 228 -29.52 4.96 24.26
C TYR A 228 -28.63 5.27 23.06
N GLY A 229 -27.34 5.43 23.25
CA GLY A 229 -26.36 5.66 22.21
C GLY A 229 -25.36 6.75 22.58
N GLN A 230 -24.34 6.91 21.74
CA GLN A 230 -23.38 8.01 21.86
C GLN A 230 -23.92 9.22 21.11
N VAL A 231 -24.05 10.34 21.80
CA VAL A 231 -24.39 11.63 21.22
C VAL A 231 -23.07 12.29 20.84
N PHE A 232 -22.84 12.44 19.54
CA PHE A 232 -21.70 13.21 19.04
C PHE A 232 -22.18 14.63 18.76
N PHE A 233 -21.58 15.59 19.41
CA PHE A 233 -21.78 17.02 19.18
C PHE A 233 -20.67 17.54 18.30
#